data_228f2d479815c905d054a192c16ae64e
#
_entry.id   228f2d479815c905d054a192c16ae64e
#
_cell.length_a   1.000
_cell.length_b   1.000
_cell.length_c   1.000
_cell.angle_alpha   90.00
_cell.angle_beta   90.00
_cell.angle_gamma   90.00
#
_symmetry.space_group_name_H-M   'P 1'
#
loop_
_entity.id
_entity.type
_entity.pdbx_description
1 polymer ?
#
loop_
_entity_poly.entity_id
_entity_poly.type
_entity_poly.pdbx_seq_one_letter_code
_entity_poly.pdbx_strand_id
1 'polypeptide(L)'
;MGASLGQQIRCPFSRRKFKKPILRSKKIKETYPKKIKDLVLRSRKEREAGRRPAYKYALIGAESIYYELRELGISPLPPARTIHSWLKQAGSIRERKGKIRKPPNPTYPVLSCKTVNVIHELDLKGPFYLKGSSQKYYLVVLRDVYGKKAALKVLTEKEMEPLIDFLVESWQNMGRPKCLQMDNGLEFRGSNRYPRSLGKLSRVCLDLGVEPVFIPTREPWRNGVIENLNGLIQRLFLKAQTFETEKHLRRETKNLETSINTTHRLPALDGKTPQEFSARVRIRSVSPDYDWRTRNLRLLKGKVSFIRLVRKSGRITLTAKDKFFIGKKYKWQYVLAVVDVLQKQLNIYLYNKLIKSFAYK
;
A
#
# COMPACT_ATOMS: atom_id res chain seq x y z
N MET A 1 24.76 10.44 15.84
CA MET A 1 25.07 10.89 14.47
C MET A 1 23.88 10.47 13.60
N GLY A 2 23.03 11.43 13.25
CA GLY A 2 21.77 11.21 12.55
C GLY A 2 21.95 11.44 11.06
N ALA A 3 21.96 10.39 10.27
CA ALA A 3 21.91 10.50 8.83
C ALA A 3 20.51 10.95 8.39
N SER A 4 20.44 12.15 7.87
CA SER A 4 19.28 12.79 7.26
C SER A 4 18.75 11.96 6.08
N LEU A 5 17.44 11.77 5.99
CA LEU A 5 16.68 11.19 4.87
C LEU A 5 16.78 11.98 3.55
N GLY A 6 17.73 12.95 3.45
CA GLY A 6 17.85 13.87 2.32
C GLY A 6 18.58 13.36 1.08
N GLN A 7 19.08 12.13 1.04
CA GLN A 7 19.84 11.65 -0.11
C GLN A 7 19.17 10.51 -0.85
N GLN A 8 18.92 10.77 -2.12
CA GLN A 8 18.61 9.90 -3.26
C GLN A 8 17.15 9.88 -3.76
N ILE A 9 16.76 10.97 -4.43
CA ILE A 9 15.81 10.87 -5.53
C ILE A 9 16.64 10.78 -6.83
N ARG A 10 16.85 9.56 -7.33
CA ARG A 10 17.33 9.35 -8.70
C ARG A 10 16.13 9.23 -9.62
N CYS A 11 16.06 10.08 -10.64
CA CYS A 11 15.21 9.89 -11.81
C CYS A 11 15.78 8.78 -12.70
N PRO A 12 15.09 7.67 -12.92
CA PRO A 12 15.46 6.74 -13.95
C PRO A 12 14.37 6.70 -15.02
N PHE A 13 14.52 7.43 -16.10
CA PHE A 13 13.93 7.04 -17.39
C PHE A 13 14.49 7.89 -18.51
N SER A 14 15.63 7.48 -19.05
CA SER A 14 15.97 7.79 -20.44
C SER A 14 15.27 6.75 -21.31
N ARG A 15 14.29 7.17 -22.10
CA ARG A 15 13.63 6.32 -23.09
C ARG A 15 14.55 6.17 -24.31
N ARG A 16 15.29 5.07 -24.39
CA ARG A 16 15.75 4.59 -25.69
C ARG A 16 14.58 3.88 -26.39
N LYS A 17 14.10 4.45 -27.49
CA LYS A 17 13.16 3.82 -28.41
C LYS A 17 13.87 2.66 -29.12
N PHE A 18 13.73 1.46 -28.60
CA PHE A 18 14.05 0.26 -29.38
C PHE A 18 12.83 -0.12 -30.24
N LYS A 19 12.88 0.16 -31.52
CA LYS A 19 12.04 -0.54 -32.51
C LYS A 19 12.52 -1.98 -32.56
N LYS A 20 11.81 -2.91 -31.93
CA LYS A 20 12.06 -4.34 -32.15
C LYS A 20 11.46 -4.76 -33.45
N PRO A 21 12.20 -5.52 -34.32
CA PRO A 21 11.65 -6.09 -35.52
C PRO A 21 10.51 -7.06 -35.14
N ILE A 22 9.42 -7.01 -35.93
CA ILE A 22 8.31 -7.94 -35.83
C ILE A 22 8.81 -9.29 -36.32
N LEU A 23 9.28 -10.12 -35.42
CA LEU A 23 9.57 -11.52 -35.70
C LEU A 23 8.24 -12.24 -35.94
N ARG A 24 7.96 -12.64 -37.18
CA ARG A 24 6.86 -13.56 -37.51
C ARG A 24 6.93 -14.78 -36.56
N SER A 25 5.82 -15.09 -35.93
CA SER A 25 5.68 -16.22 -35.01
C SER A 25 6.03 -17.53 -35.77
N LYS A 26 7.22 -18.08 -35.54
CA LYS A 26 7.49 -19.48 -35.82
C LYS A 26 6.44 -20.30 -35.02
N LYS A 27 5.78 -21.27 -35.69
CA LYS A 27 4.91 -22.25 -35.01
C LYS A 27 5.67 -22.75 -33.79
N ILE A 28 5.12 -22.45 -32.60
CA ILE A 28 5.71 -22.89 -31.34
C ILE A 28 5.55 -24.41 -31.33
N LYS A 29 6.65 -25.17 -31.50
CA LYS A 29 6.66 -26.59 -31.20
C LYS A 29 6.11 -26.76 -29.78
N GLU A 30 5.19 -27.70 -29.59
CA GLU A 30 4.70 -28.01 -28.23
C GLU A 30 5.87 -28.52 -27.39
N THR A 31 6.49 -27.61 -26.65
CA THR A 31 7.71 -27.86 -25.88
C THR A 31 7.39 -28.54 -24.54
N TYR A 32 6.11 -28.63 -24.20
CA TYR A 32 5.66 -29.15 -22.91
C TYR A 32 4.61 -30.25 -23.07
N PRO A 33 4.66 -31.33 -22.26
CA PRO A 33 3.65 -32.38 -22.28
C PRO A 33 2.23 -31.83 -22.04
N LYS A 34 1.25 -32.37 -22.76
CA LYS A 34 -0.15 -31.99 -22.63
C LYS A 34 -0.64 -32.05 -21.17
N LYS A 35 -0.19 -33.05 -20.39
CA LYS A 35 -0.51 -33.20 -18.97
C LYS A 35 -0.19 -31.95 -18.13
N ILE A 36 0.91 -31.23 -18.44
CA ILE A 36 1.28 -29.99 -17.71
C ILE A 36 0.31 -28.87 -18.06
N LYS A 37 -0.08 -28.73 -19.32
CA LYS A 37 -1.09 -27.74 -19.76
C LYS A 37 -2.44 -28.03 -19.07
N ASP A 38 -2.87 -29.26 -19.02
CA ASP A 38 -4.11 -29.67 -18.37
C ASP A 38 -4.07 -29.39 -16.87
N LEU A 39 -2.92 -29.63 -16.21
CA LEU A 39 -2.70 -29.30 -14.80
C LEU A 39 -2.82 -27.79 -14.55
N VAL A 40 -2.23 -26.94 -15.40
CA VAL A 40 -2.35 -25.48 -15.35
C VAL A 40 -3.81 -25.04 -15.42
N LEU A 41 -4.57 -25.60 -16.37
CA LEU A 41 -5.98 -25.25 -16.57
C LEU A 41 -6.85 -25.72 -15.40
N ARG A 42 -6.54 -26.88 -14.83
CA ARG A 42 -7.21 -27.41 -13.62
C ARG A 42 -6.91 -26.52 -12.42
N SER A 43 -5.63 -26.24 -12.12
CA SER A 43 -5.22 -25.34 -11.03
C SER A 43 -5.95 -23.99 -11.13
N ARG A 44 -6.06 -23.41 -12.34
CA ARG A 44 -6.81 -22.18 -12.56
C ARG A 44 -8.27 -22.30 -12.16
N LYS A 45 -8.97 -23.34 -12.63
CA LYS A 45 -10.39 -23.57 -12.31
C LYS A 45 -10.63 -23.81 -10.82
N GLU A 46 -9.77 -24.57 -10.16
CA GLU A 46 -9.86 -24.84 -8.73
C GLU A 46 -9.67 -23.57 -7.89
N ARG A 47 -8.71 -22.72 -8.27
CA ARG A 47 -8.47 -21.42 -7.63
C ARG A 47 -9.63 -20.44 -7.84
N GLU A 48 -10.23 -20.41 -9.03
CA GLU A 48 -11.42 -19.61 -9.31
C GLU A 48 -12.65 -20.10 -8.53
N ALA A 49 -12.80 -21.40 -8.37
CA ALA A 49 -13.87 -21.98 -7.60
C ALA A 49 -13.72 -21.78 -6.09
N GLY A 50 -12.48 -21.58 -5.60
CA GLY A 50 -12.18 -21.34 -4.18
C GLY A 50 -12.64 -22.46 -3.23
N ARG A 51 -12.93 -23.65 -3.76
CA ARG A 51 -13.54 -24.77 -2.98
C ARG A 51 -12.59 -25.40 -1.97
N ARG A 52 -11.29 -25.41 -2.27
CA ARG A 52 -10.28 -25.88 -1.32
C ARG A 52 -9.91 -24.76 -0.35
N PRO A 53 -9.77 -25.03 0.95
CA PRO A 53 -9.37 -23.99 1.92
C PRO A 53 -8.10 -23.23 1.52
N ALA A 54 -7.10 -23.95 0.96
CA ALA A 54 -5.86 -23.37 0.46
C ALA A 54 -6.04 -22.39 -0.71
N TYR A 55 -7.16 -22.47 -1.43
CA TYR A 55 -7.44 -21.63 -2.60
C TYR A 55 -8.48 -20.53 -2.35
N LYS A 56 -9.08 -20.48 -1.16
CA LYS A 56 -10.16 -19.52 -0.84
C LYS A 56 -9.79 -18.08 -1.17
N TYR A 57 -8.55 -17.68 -0.89
CA TYR A 57 -8.04 -16.34 -1.20
C TYR A 57 -6.82 -16.37 -2.11
N ALA A 58 -6.62 -17.44 -2.87
CA ALA A 58 -5.45 -17.62 -3.71
C ALA A 58 -5.42 -16.64 -4.87
N LEU A 59 -4.22 -16.24 -5.26
CA LEU A 59 -4.01 -15.54 -6.51
C LEU A 59 -4.24 -16.48 -7.69
N ILE A 60 -5.01 -16.03 -8.69
CA ILE A 60 -5.44 -16.83 -9.85
C ILE A 60 -4.59 -16.59 -11.11
N GLY A 61 -3.52 -15.79 -11.01
CA GLY A 61 -2.69 -15.40 -12.14
C GLY A 61 -1.67 -16.48 -12.54
N ALA A 62 -1.09 -16.31 -13.73
CA ALA A 62 -0.07 -17.22 -14.25
C ALA A 62 1.16 -17.35 -13.34
N GLU A 63 1.57 -16.24 -12.70
CA GLU A 63 2.68 -16.23 -11.73
C GLU A 63 2.41 -17.14 -10.52
N SER A 64 1.22 -17.07 -9.95
CA SER A 64 0.89 -17.91 -8.78
C SER A 64 0.79 -19.39 -9.14
N ILE A 65 0.31 -19.73 -10.35
CA ILE A 65 0.32 -21.09 -10.85
C ILE A 65 1.76 -21.57 -11.12
N TYR A 66 2.61 -20.71 -11.68
CA TYR A 66 4.03 -21.01 -11.86
C TYR A 66 4.71 -21.39 -10.54
N TYR A 67 4.48 -20.62 -9.47
CA TYR A 67 5.06 -20.93 -8.17
C TYR A 67 4.51 -22.23 -7.58
N GLU A 68 3.23 -22.51 -7.76
CA GLU A 68 2.64 -23.80 -7.34
C GLU A 68 3.29 -24.99 -8.08
N LEU A 69 3.41 -24.93 -9.41
CA LEU A 69 4.05 -25.97 -10.20
C LEU A 69 5.51 -26.18 -9.80
N ARG A 70 6.22 -25.11 -9.47
CA ARG A 70 7.60 -25.18 -8.98
C ARG A 70 7.68 -25.91 -7.63
N GLU A 71 6.78 -25.63 -6.71
CA GLU A 71 6.70 -26.29 -5.41
C GLU A 71 6.33 -27.76 -5.52
N LEU A 72 5.51 -28.11 -6.50
CA LEU A 72 5.15 -29.50 -6.82
C LEU A 72 6.28 -30.25 -7.55
N GLY A 73 7.42 -29.61 -7.83
CA GLY A 73 8.55 -30.24 -8.53
C GLY A 73 8.27 -30.60 -9.98
N ILE A 74 7.31 -29.92 -10.63
CA ILE A 74 6.93 -30.23 -12.03
C ILE A 74 8.10 -29.94 -12.98
N SER A 75 8.47 -30.94 -13.79
CA SER A 75 9.51 -30.85 -14.80
C SER A 75 9.03 -31.41 -16.15
N PRO A 76 9.26 -30.72 -17.28
CA PRO A 76 9.85 -29.37 -17.40
C PRO A 76 8.89 -28.29 -16.91
N LEU A 77 9.40 -27.27 -16.14
CA LEU A 77 8.58 -26.19 -15.60
C LEU A 77 8.33 -25.10 -16.68
N PRO A 78 7.08 -24.86 -17.09
CA PRO A 78 6.77 -23.80 -18.06
C PRO A 78 6.89 -22.42 -17.39
N PRO A 79 7.54 -21.43 -18.05
CA PRO A 79 7.61 -20.07 -17.51
C PRO A 79 6.21 -19.45 -17.44
N ALA A 80 6.02 -18.50 -16.52
CA ALA A 80 4.74 -17.82 -16.31
C ALA A 80 4.15 -17.20 -17.60
N ARG A 81 4.99 -16.76 -18.54
CA ARG A 81 4.55 -16.25 -19.85
C ARG A 81 3.85 -17.34 -20.69
N THR A 82 4.37 -18.56 -20.67
CA THR A 82 3.75 -19.69 -21.37
C THR A 82 2.43 -20.07 -20.70
N ILE A 83 2.42 -20.15 -19.37
CA ILE A 83 1.19 -20.37 -18.59
C ILE A 83 0.14 -19.31 -18.91
N HIS A 84 0.52 -18.02 -18.96
CA HIS A 84 -0.38 -16.94 -19.35
C HIS A 84 -0.96 -17.12 -20.75
N SER A 85 -0.13 -17.53 -21.72
CA SER A 85 -0.58 -17.82 -23.09
C SER A 85 -1.62 -18.94 -23.13
N TRP A 86 -1.40 -20.04 -22.40
CA TRP A 86 -2.37 -21.14 -22.30
C TRP A 86 -3.68 -20.71 -21.65
N LEU A 87 -3.63 -19.94 -20.57
CA LEU A 87 -4.82 -19.40 -19.91
C LEU A 87 -5.59 -18.44 -20.83
N LYS A 88 -4.89 -17.65 -21.65
CA LYS A 88 -5.52 -16.76 -22.64
C LYS A 88 -6.19 -17.57 -23.76
N GLN A 89 -5.52 -18.57 -24.31
CA GLN A 89 -6.08 -19.46 -25.32
C GLN A 89 -7.30 -20.22 -24.83
N ALA A 90 -7.33 -20.61 -23.56
CA ALA A 90 -8.47 -21.27 -22.91
C ALA A 90 -9.60 -20.32 -22.50
N GLY A 91 -9.52 -19.02 -22.83
CA GLY A 91 -10.55 -18.03 -22.47
C GLY A 91 -10.61 -17.68 -20.99
N SER A 92 -9.65 -18.17 -20.17
CA SER A 92 -9.64 -17.93 -18.72
C SER A 92 -9.16 -16.53 -18.32
N ILE A 93 -8.72 -15.72 -19.27
CA ILE A 93 -8.26 -14.34 -19.03
C ILE A 93 -9.23 -13.39 -19.72
N ARG A 94 -9.96 -12.60 -18.91
CA ARG A 94 -10.81 -11.52 -19.44
C ARG A 94 -9.95 -10.38 -19.95
N GLU A 95 -10.16 -9.96 -21.19
CA GLU A 95 -9.50 -8.75 -21.72
C GLU A 95 -9.99 -7.53 -20.94
N ARG A 96 -9.07 -6.82 -20.35
CA ARG A 96 -9.36 -5.54 -19.70
C ARG A 96 -9.24 -4.44 -20.74
N LYS A 97 -10.35 -3.79 -21.09
CA LYS A 97 -10.32 -2.48 -21.74
C LYS A 97 -9.79 -1.46 -20.73
N GLY A 98 -8.47 -1.42 -20.54
CA GLY A 98 -7.84 -0.50 -19.61
C GLY A 98 -7.85 0.91 -20.16
N LYS A 99 -8.34 1.89 -19.39
CA LYS A 99 -8.01 3.29 -19.65
C LYS A 99 -6.50 3.45 -19.51
N ILE A 100 -5.84 3.95 -20.55
CA ILE A 100 -4.42 4.31 -20.50
C ILE A 100 -4.31 5.44 -19.45
N ARG A 101 -3.80 5.09 -18.26
CA ARG A 101 -3.52 6.11 -17.24
C ARG A 101 -2.32 6.92 -17.73
N LYS A 102 -2.47 8.24 -17.76
CA LYS A 102 -1.32 9.12 -17.97
C LYS A 102 -0.26 8.79 -16.91
N PRO A 103 1.03 8.70 -17.28
CA PRO A 103 2.08 8.47 -16.29
C PRO A 103 2.00 9.56 -15.21
N PRO A 104 2.31 9.22 -13.95
CA PRO A 104 2.37 10.21 -12.90
C PRO A 104 3.34 11.33 -13.27
N ASN A 105 3.05 12.56 -12.83
CA ASN A 105 3.94 13.68 -13.03
C ASN A 105 5.37 13.29 -12.56
N PRO A 106 6.39 13.35 -13.44
CA PRO A 106 7.75 12.92 -13.09
C PRO A 106 8.39 13.72 -11.96
N THR A 107 7.80 14.86 -11.63
CA THR A 107 8.28 15.76 -10.56
C THR A 107 7.66 15.47 -9.20
N TYR A 108 6.80 14.42 -9.09
CA TYR A 108 6.20 14.04 -7.82
C TYR A 108 7.28 13.50 -6.85
N PRO A 109 7.34 14.01 -5.59
CA PRO A 109 8.28 13.52 -4.60
C PRO A 109 7.86 12.12 -4.11
N VAL A 110 8.36 11.09 -4.79
CA VAL A 110 8.12 9.71 -4.41
C VAL A 110 9.05 9.34 -3.27
N LEU A 111 8.49 8.89 -2.16
CA LEU A 111 9.28 8.28 -1.09
C LEU A 111 9.82 6.94 -1.58
N SER A 112 11.14 6.77 -1.57
CA SER A 112 11.76 5.50 -1.96
C SER A 112 12.00 4.63 -0.72
N CYS A 113 11.73 3.33 -0.85
CA CYS A 113 12.13 2.34 0.14
C CYS A 113 12.91 1.21 -0.53
N LYS A 114 13.96 0.75 0.14
CA LYS A 114 14.84 -0.34 -0.33
C LYS A 114 14.87 -1.53 0.63
N THR A 115 14.11 -1.46 1.71
CA THR A 115 14.01 -2.52 2.72
C THR A 115 12.65 -2.47 3.39
N VAL A 116 12.31 -3.54 4.11
CA VAL A 116 11.06 -3.63 4.89
C VAL A 116 11.00 -2.56 5.99
N ASN A 117 9.80 -2.20 6.38
CA ASN A 117 9.52 -1.26 7.46
C ASN A 117 10.17 0.13 7.27
N VAL A 118 10.36 0.57 6.03
CA VAL A 118 10.68 1.98 5.75
C VAL A 118 9.40 2.78 5.57
N ILE A 119 8.47 2.29 4.77
CA ILE A 119 7.19 2.96 4.50
C ILE A 119 6.07 1.93 4.67
N HIS A 120 5.11 2.25 5.51
CA HIS A 120 3.81 1.60 5.49
C HIS A 120 2.78 2.53 4.86
N GLU A 121 1.90 1.97 4.04
CA GLU A 121 0.70 2.65 3.56
C GLU A 121 -0.50 2.22 4.39
N LEU A 122 -1.34 3.19 4.78
CA LEU A 122 -2.57 3.00 5.55
C LEU A 122 -3.75 3.48 4.73
N ASP A 123 -4.84 2.71 4.73
CA ASP A 123 -6.10 3.07 4.10
C ASP A 123 -7.30 2.52 4.88
N LEU A 124 -8.45 3.18 4.73
CA LEU A 124 -9.71 2.79 5.34
C LEU A 124 -10.78 2.59 4.26
N LYS A 125 -11.16 1.35 4.03
CA LYS A 125 -12.13 0.97 3.01
C LYS A 125 -13.53 0.80 3.60
N GLY A 126 -14.54 1.37 2.96
CA GLY A 126 -15.93 1.26 3.36
C GLY A 126 -16.69 2.59 3.23
N PRO A 127 -17.92 2.69 3.72
CA PRO A 127 -18.62 1.63 4.45
C PRO A 127 -19.09 0.46 3.55
N PHE A 128 -19.21 -0.71 4.13
CA PHE A 128 -19.94 -1.84 3.58
C PHE A 128 -20.87 -2.42 4.65
N TYR A 129 -21.82 -3.25 4.23
CA TYR A 129 -22.90 -3.76 5.09
C TYR A 129 -22.93 -5.28 5.03
N LEU A 130 -23.37 -5.90 6.12
CA LEU A 130 -23.71 -7.31 6.14
C LEU A 130 -25.12 -7.50 5.59
N LYS A 131 -25.43 -8.71 5.15
CA LYS A 131 -26.75 -9.05 4.66
C LYS A 131 -27.81 -8.84 5.78
N GLY A 132 -28.82 -8.04 5.50
CA GLY A 132 -29.89 -7.76 6.44
C GLY A 132 -29.53 -6.82 7.59
N SER A 133 -28.39 -6.16 7.56
CA SER A 133 -27.95 -5.22 8.61
C SER A 133 -27.74 -3.82 8.06
N SER A 134 -28.18 -2.81 8.81
CA SER A 134 -27.89 -1.39 8.56
C SER A 134 -26.57 -0.93 9.20
N GLN A 135 -25.94 -1.78 10.00
CA GLN A 135 -24.63 -1.50 10.62
C GLN A 135 -23.55 -1.28 9.57
N LYS A 136 -22.83 -0.17 9.70
CA LYS A 136 -21.68 0.15 8.85
C LYS A 136 -20.43 -0.58 9.34
N TYR A 137 -19.71 -1.15 8.39
CA TYR A 137 -18.41 -1.76 8.64
C TYR A 137 -17.35 -1.11 7.77
N TYR A 138 -16.14 -1.03 8.30
CA TYR A 138 -14.96 -0.49 7.61
C TYR A 138 -13.83 -1.50 7.74
N LEU A 139 -13.02 -1.61 6.70
CA LEU A 139 -11.83 -2.44 6.73
C LEU A 139 -10.60 -1.52 6.72
N VAL A 140 -9.86 -1.54 7.82
CA VAL A 140 -8.55 -0.90 7.90
C VAL A 140 -7.54 -1.82 7.25
N VAL A 141 -6.72 -1.25 6.40
CA VAL A 141 -5.65 -1.95 5.67
C VAL A 141 -4.35 -1.22 5.93
N LEU A 142 -3.36 -1.94 6.44
CA LEU A 142 -1.98 -1.48 6.58
C LEU A 142 -1.09 -2.38 5.72
N ARG A 143 -0.15 -1.79 4.98
CA ARG A 143 0.77 -2.56 4.15
C ARG A 143 2.18 -1.99 4.13
N ASP A 144 3.18 -2.85 4.35
CA ASP A 144 4.58 -2.52 4.06
C ASP A 144 4.79 -2.37 2.54
N VAL A 145 5.32 -1.24 2.13
CA VAL A 145 5.52 -0.92 0.71
C VAL A 145 6.55 -1.83 0.06
N TYR A 146 7.61 -2.21 0.76
CA TYR A 146 8.68 -3.04 0.22
C TYR A 146 8.40 -4.54 0.40
N GLY A 147 8.24 -5.00 1.64
CA GLY A 147 8.05 -6.42 1.98
C GLY A 147 6.65 -6.95 1.71
N LYS A 148 5.70 -6.07 1.36
CA LYS A 148 4.30 -6.42 1.02
C LYS A 148 3.51 -7.09 2.15
N LYS A 149 4.05 -7.21 3.36
CA LYS A 149 3.32 -7.72 4.53
C LYS A 149 2.13 -6.80 4.84
N ALA A 150 0.99 -7.37 5.17
CA ALA A 150 -0.24 -6.65 5.42
C ALA A 150 -0.83 -6.99 6.79
N ALA A 151 -1.54 -6.02 7.38
CA ALA A 151 -2.43 -6.23 8.52
C ALA A 151 -3.82 -5.69 8.16
N LEU A 152 -4.86 -6.40 8.61
CA LEU A 152 -6.25 -6.10 8.30
C LEU A 152 -7.09 -6.13 9.59
N LYS A 153 -7.99 -5.15 9.77
CA LYS A 153 -8.95 -5.15 10.89
C LYS A 153 -10.29 -4.58 10.46
N VAL A 154 -11.37 -5.19 10.93
CA VAL A 154 -12.74 -4.68 10.76
C VAL A 154 -13.04 -3.71 11.90
N LEU A 155 -13.53 -2.51 11.55
CA LEU A 155 -14.06 -1.51 12.47
C LEU A 155 -15.55 -1.30 12.19
N THR A 156 -16.32 -1.00 13.23
CA THR A 156 -17.74 -0.63 13.16
C THR A 156 -17.94 0.88 13.01
N GLU A 157 -16.90 1.65 13.31
CA GLU A 157 -16.91 3.10 13.28
C GLU A 157 -15.60 3.65 12.71
N LYS A 158 -15.66 4.88 12.18
CA LYS A 158 -14.47 5.62 11.70
C LYS A 158 -13.81 6.42 12.82
N GLU A 159 -13.72 5.83 13.99
CA GLU A 159 -13.11 6.48 15.13
C GLU A 159 -11.58 6.35 15.10
N MET A 160 -10.94 7.36 15.67
CA MET A 160 -9.47 7.43 15.66
C MET A 160 -8.85 6.45 16.64
N GLU A 161 -9.49 6.17 17.78
CA GLU A 161 -8.91 5.32 18.82
C GLU A 161 -8.79 3.86 18.40
N PRO A 162 -9.83 3.19 17.85
CA PRO A 162 -9.69 1.84 17.30
C PRO A 162 -8.67 1.74 16.17
N LEU A 163 -8.48 2.83 15.41
CA LEU A 163 -7.47 2.90 14.35
C LEU A 163 -6.05 2.96 14.93
N ILE A 164 -5.83 3.73 16.00
CA ILE A 164 -4.54 3.80 16.70
C ILE A 164 -4.23 2.45 17.33
N ASP A 165 -5.19 1.82 18.01
CA ASP A 165 -5.02 0.49 18.62
C ASP A 165 -4.63 -0.55 17.55
N PHE A 166 -5.27 -0.51 16.38
CA PHE A 166 -4.90 -1.36 15.25
C PHE A 166 -3.45 -1.12 14.78
N LEU A 167 -3.01 0.13 14.69
CA LEU A 167 -1.63 0.45 14.28
C LEU A 167 -0.61 -0.05 15.29
N VAL A 168 -0.85 0.17 16.59
CA VAL A 168 0.03 -0.29 17.68
C VAL A 168 0.15 -1.82 17.64
N GLU A 169 -0.97 -2.53 17.61
CA GLU A 169 -1.03 -4.00 17.50
C GLU A 169 -0.30 -4.51 16.24
N SER A 170 -0.54 -3.86 15.10
CA SER A 170 0.12 -4.23 13.85
C SER A 170 1.64 -4.04 13.93
N TRP A 171 2.11 -2.96 14.55
CA TRP A 171 3.54 -2.67 14.67
C TRP A 171 4.25 -3.49 15.74
N GLN A 172 3.52 -4.03 16.71
CA GLN A 172 4.05 -5.06 17.61
C GLN A 172 4.41 -6.35 16.83
N ASN A 173 3.58 -6.72 15.85
CA ASN A 173 3.70 -7.98 15.11
C ASN A 173 4.54 -7.90 13.83
N MET A 174 4.51 -6.79 13.12
CA MET A 174 5.21 -6.65 11.83
C MET A 174 6.37 -5.66 11.86
N GLY A 175 6.55 -4.96 12.98
CA GLY A 175 7.54 -3.90 13.16
C GLY A 175 7.01 -2.53 12.71
N ARG A 176 7.47 -1.47 13.37
CA ARG A 176 7.11 -0.09 13.04
C ARG A 176 7.92 0.45 11.87
N PRO A 177 7.32 1.24 10.97
CA PRO A 177 8.02 1.84 9.85
C PRO A 177 8.82 3.09 10.27
N LYS A 178 9.60 3.63 9.34
CA LYS A 178 10.11 5.00 9.46
C LYS A 178 9.02 6.03 9.14
N CYS A 179 8.20 5.73 8.13
CA CYS A 179 7.13 6.62 7.66
C CYS A 179 5.81 5.86 7.54
N LEU A 180 4.71 6.50 7.94
CA LEU A 180 3.35 6.06 7.68
C LEU A 180 2.70 6.96 6.64
N GLN A 181 2.49 6.44 5.44
CA GLN A 181 1.85 7.17 4.34
C GLN A 181 0.34 6.92 4.35
N MET A 182 -0.45 7.98 4.27
CA MET A 182 -1.91 7.94 4.33
C MET A 182 -2.53 9.08 3.53
N ASP A 183 -3.83 8.99 3.29
CA ASP A 183 -4.58 10.07 2.70
C ASP A 183 -4.89 11.20 3.72
N ASN A 184 -5.74 12.16 3.32
CA ASN A 184 -6.09 13.32 4.16
C ASN A 184 -7.45 13.16 4.85
N GLY A 185 -7.95 11.94 5.03
CA GLY A 185 -9.17 11.65 5.79
C GLY A 185 -9.11 12.27 7.19
N LEU A 186 -10.26 12.71 7.70
CA LEU A 186 -10.32 13.29 9.05
C LEU A 186 -9.96 12.26 10.11
N GLU A 187 -10.26 11.00 9.86
CA GLU A 187 -9.88 9.83 10.66
C GLU A 187 -8.36 9.68 10.83
N PHE A 188 -7.57 10.16 9.86
CA PHE A 188 -6.10 10.10 9.92
C PHE A 188 -5.49 11.42 10.38
N ARG A 189 -5.97 12.54 9.83
CA ARG A 189 -5.39 13.86 10.04
C ARG A 189 -5.89 14.53 11.32
N GLY A 190 -7.08 14.17 11.77
CA GLY A 190 -7.76 14.83 12.87
C GLY A 190 -8.66 15.98 12.43
N SER A 191 -9.29 16.63 13.42
CA SER A 191 -10.28 17.69 13.22
C SER A 191 -9.72 18.95 12.57
N ASN A 192 -10.55 19.63 11.77
CA ASN A 192 -10.26 20.97 11.22
C ASN A 192 -10.55 22.10 12.21
N ARG A 193 -11.05 21.78 13.43
CA ARG A 193 -11.47 22.79 14.41
C ARG A 193 -10.32 23.70 14.86
N TYR A 194 -9.15 23.10 15.04
CA TYR A 194 -7.94 23.79 15.48
C TYR A 194 -6.91 23.81 14.35
N PRO A 195 -6.70 24.96 13.68
CA PRO A 195 -5.68 25.11 12.67
C PRO A 195 -4.30 24.76 13.22
N ARG A 196 -3.46 24.14 12.39
CA ARG A 196 -2.08 23.75 12.71
C ARG A 196 -1.91 22.73 13.83
N SER A 197 -3.00 22.24 14.44
CA SER A 197 -2.91 21.16 15.42
C SER A 197 -2.64 19.82 14.72
N LEU A 198 -1.85 18.98 15.37
CA LEU A 198 -1.65 17.59 14.95
C LEU A 198 -2.74 16.70 15.54
N GLY A 199 -3.38 15.88 14.71
CA GLY A 199 -4.33 14.87 15.14
C GLY A 199 -3.69 13.83 16.07
N LYS A 200 -4.50 13.16 16.90
CA LYS A 200 -4.06 12.15 17.88
C LYS A 200 -3.20 11.05 17.21
N LEU A 201 -3.62 10.53 16.05
CA LEU A 201 -2.87 9.52 15.31
C LEU A 201 -1.45 10.01 14.94
N SER A 202 -1.32 11.23 14.41
CA SER A 202 0.00 11.79 14.10
C SER A 202 0.88 11.94 15.34
N ARG A 203 0.28 12.30 16.49
CA ARG A 203 1.02 12.40 17.77
C ARG A 203 1.52 11.05 18.26
N VAL A 204 0.70 10.00 18.18
CA VAL A 204 1.12 8.64 18.52
C VAL A 204 2.20 8.13 17.58
N CYS A 205 2.08 8.40 16.28
CA CYS A 205 3.16 8.08 15.33
C CYS A 205 4.48 8.73 15.75
N LEU A 206 4.48 10.02 16.07
CA LEU A 206 5.67 10.76 16.50
C LEU A 206 6.25 10.23 17.82
N ASP A 207 5.42 9.86 18.81
CA ASP A 207 5.86 9.25 20.06
C ASP A 207 6.57 7.92 19.81
N LEU A 208 6.10 7.16 18.82
CA LEU A 208 6.73 5.92 18.37
C LEU A 208 7.90 6.14 17.41
N GLY A 209 8.26 7.38 17.08
CA GLY A 209 9.33 7.70 16.12
C GLY A 209 8.99 7.31 14.69
N VAL A 210 7.72 7.34 14.33
CA VAL A 210 7.20 7.14 12.97
C VAL A 210 6.79 8.49 12.40
N GLU A 211 7.26 8.81 11.20
CA GLU A 211 6.95 10.06 10.50
C GLU A 211 5.63 9.92 9.71
N PRO A 212 4.54 10.66 10.06
CA PRO A 212 3.33 10.69 9.24
C PRO A 212 3.57 11.42 7.91
N VAL A 213 3.10 10.82 6.81
CA VAL A 213 3.20 11.41 5.47
C VAL A 213 1.83 11.44 4.82
N PHE A 214 1.34 12.64 4.52
CA PHE A 214 0.03 12.84 3.89
C PHE A 214 0.19 13.08 2.38
N ILE A 215 -0.41 12.20 1.57
CA ILE A 215 -0.42 12.34 0.10
C ILE A 215 -1.28 13.55 -0.33
N PRO A 216 -1.22 13.98 -1.61
CA PRO A 216 -2.08 15.04 -2.12
C PRO A 216 -3.56 14.68 -2.01
N THR A 217 -4.39 15.69 -1.72
CA THR A 217 -5.85 15.52 -1.64
C THR A 217 -6.42 15.10 -2.99
N ARG A 218 -7.31 14.10 -3.01
CA ARG A 218 -7.97 13.57 -4.21
C ARG A 218 -7.05 12.85 -5.20
N GLU A 219 -5.90 12.37 -4.73
CA GLU A 219 -4.96 11.58 -5.53
C GLU A 219 -4.70 10.19 -4.90
N PRO A 220 -5.72 9.34 -4.70
CA PRO A 220 -5.56 8.04 -4.01
C PRO A 220 -4.53 7.13 -4.70
N TRP A 221 -4.38 7.25 -6.03
CA TRP A 221 -3.37 6.50 -6.78
C TRP A 221 -1.91 6.74 -6.34
N ARG A 222 -1.65 7.72 -5.46
CA ARG A 222 -0.34 7.94 -4.84
C ARG A 222 -0.03 6.93 -3.73
N ASN A 223 -1.05 6.26 -3.19
CA ASN A 223 -0.93 5.09 -2.34
C ASN A 223 -1.01 3.79 -3.19
N GLY A 224 -0.19 3.69 -4.24
CA GLY A 224 -0.36 2.66 -5.26
C GLY A 224 -0.18 1.22 -4.78
N VAL A 225 0.56 0.99 -3.70
CA VAL A 225 0.78 -0.35 -3.17
C VAL A 225 -0.46 -0.84 -2.43
N ILE A 226 -1.06 0.01 -1.58
CA ILE A 226 -2.28 -0.35 -0.86
C ILE A 226 -3.49 -0.35 -1.80
N GLU A 227 -3.55 0.52 -2.80
CA GLU A 227 -4.58 0.53 -3.83
C GLU A 227 -4.62 -0.79 -4.62
N ASN A 228 -3.46 -1.36 -4.93
CA ASN A 228 -3.38 -2.68 -5.56
C ASN A 228 -3.93 -3.77 -4.64
N LEU A 229 -3.58 -3.73 -3.34
CA LEU A 229 -4.12 -4.65 -2.34
C LEU A 229 -5.63 -4.47 -2.18
N ASN A 230 -6.13 -3.24 -2.14
CA ASN A 230 -7.55 -2.93 -2.08
C ASN A 230 -8.34 -3.51 -3.27
N GLY A 231 -7.74 -3.46 -4.47
CA GLY A 231 -8.30 -4.11 -5.65
C GLY A 231 -8.37 -5.63 -5.52
N LEU A 232 -7.39 -6.25 -4.86
CA LEU A 232 -7.39 -7.68 -4.56
C LEU A 232 -8.47 -8.02 -3.52
N ILE A 233 -8.50 -7.29 -2.40
CA ILE A 233 -9.51 -7.44 -1.33
C ILE A 233 -10.93 -7.32 -1.90
N GLN A 234 -11.15 -6.33 -2.77
CA GLN A 234 -12.46 -6.14 -3.40
C GLN A 234 -12.91 -7.36 -4.20
N ARG A 235 -11.98 -8.00 -4.92
CA ARG A 235 -12.30 -9.15 -5.79
C ARG A 235 -12.40 -10.46 -5.02
N LEU A 236 -11.45 -10.74 -4.13
CA LEU A 236 -11.35 -12.04 -3.47
C LEU A 236 -12.14 -12.12 -2.17
N PHE A 237 -12.53 -10.98 -1.61
CA PHE A 237 -13.16 -10.92 -0.31
C PHE A 237 -14.54 -10.26 -0.36
N LEU A 238 -14.62 -8.94 -0.58
CA LEU A 238 -15.86 -8.20 -0.45
C LEU A 238 -16.91 -8.52 -1.54
N LYS A 239 -16.48 -8.92 -2.76
CA LYS A 239 -17.37 -9.31 -3.86
C LYS A 239 -17.50 -10.81 -4.05
N ALA A 240 -16.65 -11.60 -3.43
CA ALA A 240 -16.60 -13.04 -3.63
C ALA A 240 -17.51 -13.82 -2.69
N GLN A 241 -17.91 -13.22 -1.58
CA GLN A 241 -18.72 -13.88 -0.56
C GLN A 241 -19.65 -12.90 0.17
N THR A 242 -20.67 -13.45 0.81
CA THR A 242 -21.59 -12.71 1.67
C THR A 242 -21.27 -13.02 3.13
N PHE A 243 -21.32 -12.02 3.98
CA PHE A 243 -21.09 -12.16 5.41
C PHE A 243 -22.42 -12.06 6.14
N GLU A 244 -22.75 -13.06 6.94
CA GLU A 244 -24.00 -13.13 7.68
C GLU A 244 -23.91 -12.47 9.03
N THR A 245 -22.74 -12.58 9.69
CA THR A 245 -22.49 -12.04 11.02
C THR A 245 -21.15 -11.31 11.10
N GLU A 246 -21.03 -10.40 12.06
CA GLU A 246 -19.76 -9.74 12.34
C GLU A 246 -18.64 -10.73 12.71
N LYS A 247 -18.97 -11.76 13.51
CA LYS A 247 -18.01 -12.82 13.87
C LYS A 247 -17.49 -13.53 12.63
N HIS A 248 -18.37 -13.83 11.66
CA HIS A 248 -17.98 -14.41 10.36
C HIS A 248 -17.06 -13.46 9.60
N LEU A 249 -17.44 -12.18 9.46
CA LEU A 249 -16.63 -11.17 8.79
C LEU A 249 -15.22 -11.04 9.41
N ARG A 250 -15.12 -10.94 10.74
CA ARG A 250 -13.84 -10.83 11.45
C ARG A 250 -12.95 -12.05 11.26
N ARG A 251 -13.52 -13.25 11.38
CA ARG A 251 -12.80 -14.51 11.13
C ARG A 251 -12.25 -14.55 9.69
N GLU A 252 -13.08 -14.24 8.71
CA GLU A 252 -12.68 -14.28 7.31
C GLU A 252 -11.67 -13.18 6.97
N THR A 253 -11.73 -12.03 7.63
CA THR A 253 -10.71 -10.99 7.51
C THR A 253 -9.35 -11.50 7.98
N LYS A 254 -9.31 -12.23 9.09
CA LYS A 254 -8.06 -12.84 9.60
C LYS A 254 -7.54 -13.94 8.67
N ASN A 255 -8.41 -14.75 8.11
CA ASN A 255 -8.06 -15.77 7.12
C ASN A 255 -7.47 -15.14 5.85
N LEU A 256 -8.07 -14.03 5.37
CA LEU A 256 -7.55 -13.27 4.24
C LEU A 256 -6.17 -12.68 4.54
N GLU A 257 -5.98 -12.05 5.69
CA GLU A 257 -4.68 -11.51 6.14
C GLU A 257 -3.62 -12.60 6.15
N THR A 258 -3.94 -13.74 6.74
CA THR A 258 -3.05 -14.90 6.78
C THR A 258 -2.69 -15.35 5.37
N SER A 259 -3.67 -15.53 4.48
CA SER A 259 -3.42 -15.92 3.10
C SER A 259 -2.54 -14.92 2.35
N ILE A 260 -2.79 -13.61 2.49
CA ILE A 260 -1.96 -12.56 1.87
C ILE A 260 -0.50 -12.70 2.31
N ASN A 261 -0.27 -12.97 3.59
CA ASN A 261 1.07 -12.98 4.15
C ASN A 261 1.82 -14.30 3.96
N THR A 262 1.12 -15.44 3.91
CA THR A 262 1.74 -16.78 3.94
C THR A 262 1.60 -17.57 2.65
N THR A 263 0.66 -17.22 1.75
CA THR A 263 0.41 -18.00 0.53
C THR A 263 0.63 -17.22 -0.76
N HIS A 264 0.55 -15.89 -0.73
CA HIS A 264 0.73 -15.07 -1.91
C HIS A 264 2.21 -14.92 -2.26
N ARG A 265 2.72 -15.75 -3.16
CA ARG A 265 4.06 -15.59 -3.72
C ARG A 265 4.08 -14.47 -4.76
N LEU A 266 5.02 -13.56 -4.61
CA LEU A 266 5.06 -12.32 -5.41
C LEU A 266 6.37 -12.22 -6.20
N PRO A 267 6.32 -11.92 -7.51
CA PRO A 267 7.54 -11.69 -8.31
C PRO A 267 8.42 -10.57 -7.75
N ALA A 268 7.79 -9.52 -7.18
CA ALA A 268 8.49 -8.40 -6.54
C ALA A 268 9.28 -8.80 -5.27
N LEU A 269 9.07 -10.01 -4.76
CA LEU A 269 9.74 -10.61 -3.61
C LEU A 269 10.54 -11.88 -4.02
N ASP A 270 10.97 -11.96 -5.27
CA ASP A 270 11.68 -13.11 -5.84
C ASP A 270 10.92 -14.45 -5.66
N GLY A 271 9.60 -14.39 -5.74
CA GLY A 271 8.73 -15.54 -5.58
C GLY A 271 8.53 -16.00 -4.13
N LYS A 272 8.96 -15.22 -3.16
CA LYS A 272 8.68 -15.46 -1.74
C LYS A 272 7.33 -14.88 -1.35
N THR A 273 6.76 -15.41 -0.27
CA THR A 273 5.63 -14.78 0.41
C THR A 273 6.12 -13.58 1.22
N PRO A 274 5.23 -12.61 1.56
CA PRO A 274 5.59 -11.49 2.43
C PRO A 274 6.19 -11.93 3.77
N GLN A 275 5.70 -13.01 4.35
CA GLN A 275 6.22 -13.56 5.61
C GLN A 275 7.63 -14.14 5.44
N GLU A 276 7.86 -14.99 4.44
CA GLU A 276 9.18 -15.55 4.14
C GLU A 276 10.21 -14.46 3.84
N PHE A 277 9.80 -13.43 3.09
CA PHE A 277 10.67 -12.33 2.72
C PHE A 277 11.09 -11.49 3.94
N SER A 278 10.16 -11.27 4.87
CA SER A 278 10.39 -10.43 6.06
C SER A 278 11.06 -11.18 7.22
N ALA A 279 11.05 -12.52 7.22
CA ALA A 279 11.52 -13.35 8.34
C ALA A 279 13.00 -13.14 8.71
N ARG A 280 13.83 -12.74 7.75
CA ARG A 280 15.29 -12.54 7.95
C ARG A 280 15.69 -11.11 8.29
N VAL A 281 14.71 -10.21 8.41
CA VAL A 281 14.99 -8.80 8.65
C VAL A 281 14.72 -8.48 10.11
N ARG A 282 15.71 -7.87 10.79
CA ARG A 282 15.52 -7.36 12.15
C ARG A 282 14.47 -6.24 12.13
N ILE A 283 13.36 -6.46 12.82
CA ILE A 283 12.27 -5.50 12.93
C ILE A 283 12.41 -4.67 14.21
N ARG A 284 11.97 -3.42 14.15
CA ARG A 284 11.81 -2.55 15.33
C ARG A 284 10.36 -2.61 15.77
N SER A 285 10.03 -3.53 16.65
CA SER A 285 8.67 -3.67 17.18
C SER A 285 8.33 -2.54 18.16
N VAL A 286 7.04 -2.32 18.35
CA VAL A 286 6.50 -1.57 19.49
C VAL A 286 6.48 -2.51 20.69
N SER A 287 6.80 -1.99 21.89
CA SER A 287 6.73 -2.77 23.13
C SER A 287 5.31 -3.32 23.33
N PRO A 288 5.13 -4.57 23.80
CA PRO A 288 3.82 -5.09 24.17
C PRO A 288 3.10 -4.23 25.22
N ASP A 289 3.85 -3.61 26.13
CA ASP A 289 3.31 -2.77 27.20
C ASP A 289 3.02 -1.33 26.79
N TYR A 290 3.19 -1.01 25.50
CA TYR A 290 2.96 0.35 25.02
C TYR A 290 1.46 0.65 24.98
N ASP A 291 1.02 1.57 25.85
CA ASP A 291 -0.32 2.16 25.82
C ASP A 291 -0.21 3.66 25.52
N TRP A 292 -0.67 4.07 24.33
CA TRP A 292 -0.66 5.46 23.90
C TRP A 292 -1.55 6.37 24.76
N ARG A 293 -2.51 5.82 25.52
CA ARG A 293 -3.45 6.57 26.40
C ARG A 293 -2.72 7.12 27.61
N THR A 294 -1.69 6.44 28.06
CA THR A 294 -0.86 6.86 29.21
C THR A 294 0.27 7.80 28.83
N ARG A 295 0.49 8.05 27.53
CA ARG A 295 1.61 8.84 27.03
C ARG A 295 1.32 10.34 27.07
N ASN A 296 2.36 11.14 27.39
CA ASN A 296 2.30 12.59 27.24
C ASN A 296 2.50 12.99 25.77
N LEU A 297 1.43 13.01 24.99
CA LEU A 297 1.44 13.36 23.58
C LEU A 297 1.48 14.89 23.31
N ARG A 298 1.88 15.71 24.27
CA ARG A 298 2.04 17.17 24.10
C ARG A 298 3.48 17.56 23.74
N LEU A 299 4.46 16.88 24.32
CA LEU A 299 5.89 17.15 24.13
C LEU A 299 6.47 16.17 23.11
N LEU A 300 6.24 16.43 21.83
CA LEU A 300 6.67 15.57 20.74
C LEU A 300 7.82 16.18 19.97
N LYS A 301 8.65 15.30 19.42
CA LYS A 301 9.71 15.61 18.45
C LYS A 301 9.48 14.81 17.18
N GLY A 302 10.03 15.26 16.08
CA GLY A 302 9.94 14.59 14.79
C GLY A 302 9.28 15.45 13.72
N LYS A 303 8.93 14.83 12.62
CA LYS A 303 8.45 15.51 11.42
C LYS A 303 7.12 14.97 10.96
N VAL A 304 6.27 15.86 10.46
CA VAL A 304 5.03 15.51 9.75
C VAL A 304 5.12 16.07 8.35
N SER A 305 5.01 15.20 7.36
CA SER A 305 5.23 15.54 5.95
C SER A 305 3.92 15.58 5.16
N PHE A 306 3.79 16.57 4.29
CA PHE A 306 2.65 16.75 3.39
C PHE A 306 3.15 16.91 1.96
N ILE A 307 2.72 16.06 1.05
CA ILE A 307 2.98 16.26 -0.38
C ILE A 307 1.84 17.08 -0.95
N ARG A 308 2.14 18.25 -1.52
CA ARG A 308 1.12 19.21 -2.00
C ARG A 308 1.44 19.74 -3.38
N LEU A 309 0.40 19.87 -4.20
CA LEU A 309 0.47 20.57 -5.48
C LEU A 309 0.35 22.09 -5.25
N VAL A 310 1.30 22.86 -5.76
CA VAL A 310 1.21 24.33 -5.73
C VAL A 310 0.14 24.77 -6.71
N ARG A 311 -0.88 25.48 -6.23
CA ARG A 311 -2.01 25.97 -7.03
C ARG A 311 -1.59 27.13 -7.95
N LYS A 312 -2.45 27.50 -8.90
CA LYS A 312 -2.25 28.66 -9.80
C LYS A 312 -1.90 29.95 -9.04
N SER A 313 -2.46 30.13 -7.84
CA SER A 313 -2.19 31.29 -6.95
C SER A 313 -0.79 31.29 -6.32
N GLY A 314 0.02 30.24 -6.53
CA GLY A 314 1.32 30.07 -5.87
C GLY A 314 1.20 29.60 -4.41
N ARG A 315 0.05 29.09 -4.00
CA ARG A 315 -0.23 28.65 -2.62
C ARG A 315 -0.37 27.14 -2.54
N ILE A 316 -0.01 26.58 -1.38
CA ILE A 316 -0.35 25.24 -0.95
C ILE A 316 -1.33 25.31 0.23
N THR A 317 -2.06 24.21 0.45
CA THR A 317 -2.96 24.04 1.59
C THR A 317 -2.57 22.76 2.33
N LEU A 318 -2.21 22.85 3.61
CA LEU A 318 -1.89 21.68 4.44
C LEU A 318 -3.15 21.07 5.02
N THR A 319 -3.94 21.91 5.71
CA THR A 319 -5.27 21.59 6.25
C THR A 319 -6.30 22.53 5.66
N ALA A 320 -7.58 22.35 5.94
CA ALA A 320 -8.64 23.14 5.32
C ALA A 320 -8.46 24.68 5.47
N LYS A 321 -7.84 25.12 6.57
CA LYS A 321 -7.65 26.55 6.88
C LYS A 321 -6.22 27.06 6.68
N ASP A 322 -5.22 26.16 6.60
CA ASP A 322 -3.81 26.53 6.51
C ASP A 322 -3.35 26.69 5.08
N LYS A 323 -3.19 27.93 4.63
CA LYS A 323 -2.73 28.28 3.29
C LYS A 323 -1.40 29.03 3.37
N PHE A 324 -0.39 28.54 2.64
CA PHE A 324 0.95 29.14 2.59
C PHE A 324 1.29 29.57 1.17
N PHE A 325 1.77 30.81 1.03
CA PHE A 325 2.22 31.34 -0.26
C PHE A 325 3.67 30.92 -0.51
N ILE A 326 3.86 30.06 -1.50
CA ILE A 326 5.18 29.54 -1.87
C ILE A 326 5.83 30.39 -2.96
N GLY A 327 5.02 30.87 -3.93
CA GLY A 327 5.44 31.65 -5.07
C GLY A 327 4.78 31.19 -6.36
N LYS A 328 4.34 32.13 -7.18
CA LYS A 328 3.66 31.82 -8.47
C LYS A 328 4.56 31.07 -9.46
N LYS A 329 5.88 31.20 -9.37
CA LYS A 329 6.86 30.47 -10.21
C LYS A 329 6.83 28.97 -10.03
N TYR A 330 6.33 28.47 -8.89
CA TYR A 330 6.22 27.06 -8.57
C TYR A 330 4.83 26.45 -8.91
N LYS A 331 3.95 27.19 -9.58
CA LYS A 331 2.62 26.71 -9.97
C LYS A 331 2.69 25.34 -10.65
N TRP A 332 1.76 24.45 -10.29
CA TRP A 332 1.63 23.10 -10.84
C TRP A 332 2.80 22.14 -10.54
N GLN A 333 3.69 22.51 -9.63
CA GLN A 333 4.73 21.62 -9.13
C GLN A 333 4.31 21.01 -7.78
N TYR A 334 4.72 19.78 -7.55
CA TYR A 334 4.57 19.14 -6.24
C TYR A 334 5.73 19.54 -5.34
N VAL A 335 5.41 19.91 -4.12
CA VAL A 335 6.38 20.21 -3.07
C VAL A 335 6.18 19.27 -1.88
N LEU A 336 7.25 19.00 -1.17
CA LEU A 336 7.23 18.33 0.12
C LEU A 336 7.25 19.42 1.21
N ALA A 337 6.14 19.54 1.93
CA ALA A 337 5.97 20.45 3.05
C ALA A 337 6.16 19.68 4.35
N VAL A 338 7.22 19.99 5.09
CA VAL A 338 7.64 19.27 6.30
C VAL A 338 7.45 20.15 7.51
N VAL A 339 6.60 19.77 8.42
CA VAL A 339 6.45 20.39 9.74
C VAL A 339 7.47 19.75 10.68
N ASP A 340 8.45 20.49 11.13
CA ASP A 340 9.32 20.12 12.24
C ASP A 340 8.63 20.52 13.54
N VAL A 341 8.22 19.53 14.31
CA VAL A 341 7.38 19.74 15.50
C VAL A 341 8.16 20.40 16.62
N LEU A 342 9.45 20.02 16.80
CA LEU A 342 10.30 20.58 17.84
C LEU A 342 10.70 22.04 17.52
N GLN A 343 11.07 22.31 16.27
CA GLN A 343 11.48 23.64 15.83
C GLN A 343 10.29 24.57 15.56
N LYS A 344 9.06 24.04 15.57
CA LYS A 344 7.84 24.78 15.20
C LYS A 344 7.96 25.48 13.84
N GLN A 345 8.54 24.79 12.88
CA GLN A 345 8.80 25.28 11.53
C GLN A 345 8.11 24.42 10.47
N LEU A 346 7.61 25.08 9.44
CA LEU A 346 7.17 24.44 8.20
C LEU A 346 8.20 24.74 7.10
N ASN A 347 8.90 23.73 6.66
CA ASN A 347 9.91 23.78 5.61
C ASN A 347 9.34 23.22 4.30
N ILE A 348 9.49 23.95 3.21
CA ILE A 348 8.99 23.57 1.89
C ILE A 348 10.17 23.19 1.01
N TYR A 349 10.14 21.96 0.51
CA TYR A 349 11.18 21.42 -0.36
C TYR A 349 10.65 21.15 -1.78
N LEU A 350 11.46 21.51 -2.76
CA LEU A 350 11.30 21.16 -4.15
C LEU A 350 12.58 20.43 -4.61
N TYR A 351 12.46 19.21 -5.12
CA TYR A 351 13.63 18.39 -5.52
C TYR A 351 14.71 18.32 -4.42
N ASN A 352 14.30 18.12 -3.17
CA ASN A 352 15.17 18.11 -1.96
C ASN A 352 15.84 19.44 -1.62
N LYS A 353 15.59 20.51 -2.40
CA LYS A 353 16.09 21.85 -2.10
C LYS A 353 15.07 22.59 -1.25
N LEU A 354 15.49 23.13 -0.12
CA LEU A 354 14.68 24.03 0.68
C LEU A 354 14.41 25.31 -0.12
N ILE A 355 13.14 25.63 -0.36
CA ILE A 355 12.73 26.81 -1.14
C ILE A 355 12.06 27.87 -0.29
N LYS A 356 11.48 27.49 0.86
CA LYS A 356 10.82 28.41 1.78
C LYS A 356 10.63 27.80 3.16
N SER A 357 10.63 28.62 4.20
CA SER A 357 10.31 28.24 5.58
C SER A 357 9.28 29.22 6.16
N PHE A 358 8.46 28.72 7.08
CA PHE A 358 7.45 29.47 7.80
C PHE A 358 7.44 29.07 9.27
N ALA A 359 7.09 29.98 10.16
CA ALA A 359 6.75 29.61 11.54
C ALA A 359 5.47 28.75 11.54
N TYR A 360 5.45 27.67 12.31
CA TYR A 360 4.33 26.75 12.44
C TYR A 360 4.02 26.54 13.93
N LYS A 361 3.19 27.44 14.48
CA LYS A 361 2.80 27.45 15.89
C LYS A 361 1.55 26.61 16.12
#